data_979aef4635196d9a30125b2413ed6a63
#
_entry.id   979aef4635196d9a30125b2413ed6a63
#
_cell.length_a   1.000
_cell.length_b   1.000
_cell.length_c   1.000
_cell.angle_alpha   90.00
_cell.angle_beta   90.00
_cell.angle_gamma   90.00
#
_symmetry.space_group_name_H-M   'P 1'
#
loop_
_entity.id
_entity.type
_entity.pdbx_description
1 polymer ?
#
loop_
_entity_poly.entity_id
_entity_poly.type
_entity_poly.pdbx_seq_one_letter_code
_entity_poly.pdbx_strand_id
1 'polypeptide(L)'
;RRVCGSQLLHHVEAIDAGSPRLWRLRDKTVDSIPFEQQLPLGMFEDTVYTPQHFTVRPGDRLLIGSDGVYDAASPSGVRYGERALARSLTGTRLLPPTQVPGAVLHELAGHHGEVPLEDDALVVCLDWHGRPDVEHRD
;
A
#
# COMPACT_ATOMS: atom_id res chain seq x y z
N ARG A 1 -1.08 37.48 7.41
CA ARG A 1 -1.99 36.34 7.58
C ARG A 1 -1.58 35.27 6.57
N ARG A 2 -0.87 34.26 7.01
CA ARG A 2 -0.65 33.10 6.16
C ARG A 2 -1.99 32.38 6.03
N VAL A 3 -2.57 32.43 4.85
CA VAL A 3 -3.69 31.55 4.50
C VAL A 3 -3.11 30.13 4.60
N CYS A 4 -3.60 29.37 5.54
CA CYS A 4 -3.33 27.95 5.62
C CYS A 4 -3.78 27.35 4.28
N GLY A 5 -2.84 27.00 3.41
CA GLY A 5 -3.15 26.43 2.11
C GLY A 5 -4.00 25.17 2.33
N SER A 6 -5.19 25.15 1.77
CA SER A 6 -6.00 23.95 1.70
C SER A 6 -5.13 22.85 1.06
N GLN A 7 -4.77 21.83 1.84
CA GLN A 7 -4.05 20.70 1.28
C GLN A 7 -4.93 20.08 0.19
N LEU A 8 -4.49 20.21 -1.06
CA LEU A 8 -5.23 19.70 -2.20
C LEU A 8 -5.34 18.18 -2.08
N LEU A 9 -6.59 17.70 -1.97
CA LEU A 9 -6.90 16.28 -2.06
C LEU A 9 -6.92 15.88 -3.53
N HIS A 10 -6.25 14.78 -3.84
CA HIS A 10 -6.33 14.16 -5.15
C HIS A 10 -7.14 12.88 -5.06
N HIS A 11 -8.00 12.67 -6.05
CA HIS A 11 -8.84 11.48 -6.13
C HIS A 11 -8.12 10.38 -6.91
N VAL A 12 -8.19 9.17 -6.39
CA VAL A 12 -7.68 7.96 -7.03
C VAL A 12 -8.84 7.03 -7.29
N GLU A 13 -8.90 6.50 -8.51
CA GLU A 13 -9.77 5.40 -8.87
C GLU A 13 -8.98 4.11 -8.87
N ALA A 14 -9.54 3.07 -8.28
CA ALA A 14 -8.89 1.76 -8.24
C ALA A 14 -9.90 0.63 -8.39
N ILE A 15 -9.45 -0.44 -8.99
CA ILE A 15 -10.20 -1.69 -9.12
C ILE A 15 -9.34 -2.80 -8.53
N ASP A 16 -9.89 -3.51 -7.56
CA ASP A 16 -9.28 -4.70 -7.01
C ASP A 16 -9.76 -5.93 -7.77
N ALA A 17 -8.96 -6.39 -8.71
CA ALA A 17 -9.21 -7.60 -9.50
C ALA A 17 -8.32 -8.78 -9.06
N GLY A 18 -7.88 -8.77 -7.83
CA GLY A 18 -7.03 -9.79 -7.24
C GLY A 18 -7.23 -9.83 -5.73
N SER A 19 -6.18 -9.87 -4.98
CA SER A 19 -6.24 -9.77 -3.51
C SER A 19 -5.12 -8.92 -2.93
N PRO A 20 -4.70 -7.81 -3.57
CA PRO A 20 -3.75 -6.93 -2.94
C PRO A 20 -4.41 -6.18 -1.78
N ARG A 21 -3.62 -5.90 -0.78
CA ARG A 21 -4.01 -5.01 0.31
C ARG A 21 -3.32 -3.67 0.11
N LEU A 22 -4.04 -2.59 0.36
CA LEU A 22 -3.54 -1.23 0.23
C LEU A 22 -3.56 -0.53 1.59
N TRP A 23 -2.42 0.03 1.96
CA TRP A 23 -2.28 0.90 3.13
C TRP A 23 -1.81 2.28 2.71
N ARG A 24 -2.26 3.28 3.44
CA ARG A 24 -1.83 4.65 3.29
C ARG A 24 -1.17 5.13 4.57
N LEU A 25 0.07 5.58 4.45
CA LEU A 25 0.78 6.29 5.51
C LEU A 25 0.64 7.79 5.25
N ARG A 26 -0.01 8.47 6.18
CA ARG A 26 -0.18 9.92 6.18
C ARG A 26 0.29 10.44 7.53
N ASP A 27 1.24 11.37 7.51
CA ASP A 27 1.96 11.82 8.72
C ASP A 27 2.58 10.62 9.44
N LYS A 28 2.04 10.20 10.55
CA LYS A 28 2.49 9.00 11.31
C LYS A 28 1.39 7.96 11.44
N THR A 29 0.30 8.14 10.71
CA THR A 29 -0.87 7.27 10.79
C THR A 29 -0.93 6.34 9.59
N VAL A 30 -1.09 5.06 9.85
CA VAL A 30 -1.27 4.02 8.82
C VAL A 30 -2.73 3.61 8.82
N ASP A 31 -3.37 3.79 7.67
CA ASP A 31 -4.74 3.37 7.44
C ASP A 31 -4.79 2.29 6.37
N SER A 32 -5.52 1.22 6.63
CA SER A 32 -5.90 0.26 5.60
C SER A 32 -6.99 0.89 4.72
N ILE A 33 -6.78 0.89 3.41
CA ILE A 33 -7.77 1.34 2.44
C ILE A 33 -8.60 0.12 2.02
N PRO A 34 -9.87 0.02 2.44
CA PRO A 34 -10.68 -1.14 2.10
C PRO A 34 -11.10 -1.10 0.64
N PHE A 35 -10.99 -2.23 -0.03
CA PHE A 35 -11.53 -2.46 -1.36
C PHE A 35 -12.48 -3.64 -1.34
N GLU A 36 -13.54 -3.54 -2.12
CA GLU A 36 -14.35 -4.68 -2.48
C GLU A 36 -13.61 -5.48 -3.56
N GLN A 37 -13.28 -6.71 -3.24
CA GLN A 37 -12.62 -7.61 -4.18
C GLN A 37 -13.58 -7.96 -5.31
N GLN A 38 -13.11 -7.78 -6.53
CA GLN A 38 -13.83 -8.13 -7.75
C GLN A 38 -13.18 -9.35 -8.41
N LEU A 39 -13.79 -9.82 -9.48
CA LEU A 39 -13.30 -11.01 -10.18
C LEU A 39 -11.92 -10.76 -10.81
N PRO A 40 -11.03 -11.76 -10.81
CA PRO A 40 -9.75 -11.65 -11.49
C PRO A 40 -9.92 -11.31 -12.98
N LEU A 41 -8.95 -10.56 -13.50
CA LEU A 41 -8.95 -10.20 -14.91
C LEU A 41 -8.91 -11.44 -15.80
N GLY A 42 -9.71 -11.42 -16.85
CA GLY A 42 -9.72 -12.48 -17.87
C GLY A 42 -10.46 -13.76 -17.48
N MET A 43 -11.13 -13.79 -16.34
CA MET A 43 -11.88 -14.98 -15.89
C MET A 43 -13.18 -15.17 -16.67
N PHE A 44 -13.89 -14.07 -16.98
CA PHE A 44 -15.13 -14.07 -17.75
C PHE A 44 -15.13 -12.92 -18.75
N GLU A 45 -15.69 -13.13 -19.94
CA GLU A 45 -15.70 -12.12 -21.00
C GLU A 45 -16.53 -10.88 -20.65
N ASP A 46 -17.66 -11.07 -20.00
CA ASP A 46 -18.65 -10.00 -19.73
C ASP A 46 -18.50 -9.37 -18.35
N THR A 47 -17.34 -9.49 -17.72
CA THR A 47 -17.13 -8.91 -16.40
C THR A 47 -17.11 -7.39 -16.45
N VAL A 48 -17.99 -6.75 -15.69
CA VAL A 48 -18.02 -5.30 -15.49
C VAL A 48 -17.36 -4.97 -14.17
N TYR A 49 -16.29 -4.16 -14.21
CA TYR A 49 -15.59 -3.71 -13.02
C TYR A 49 -16.11 -2.35 -12.56
N THR A 50 -16.34 -2.23 -11.26
CA THR A 50 -16.76 -0.98 -10.64
C THR A 50 -15.55 -0.34 -9.97
N PRO A 51 -15.10 0.83 -10.41
CA PRO A 51 -14.02 1.54 -9.74
C PRO A 51 -14.44 2.00 -8.35
N GLN A 52 -13.52 1.89 -7.41
CA GLN A 52 -13.64 2.43 -6.07
C GLN A 52 -12.75 3.64 -5.92
N HIS A 53 -13.11 4.56 -5.05
CA HIS A 53 -12.47 5.85 -4.93
C HIS A 53 -11.86 6.03 -3.54
N PHE A 54 -10.69 6.61 -3.51
CA PHE A 54 -10.07 7.12 -2.29
C PHE A 54 -9.28 8.38 -2.58
N THR A 55 -8.82 9.05 -1.55
CA THR A 55 -8.08 10.32 -1.69
C THR A 55 -6.66 10.19 -1.22
N VAL A 56 -5.76 10.91 -1.87
CA VAL A 56 -4.38 11.08 -1.46
C VAL A 56 -4.04 12.57 -1.34
N ARG A 57 -3.09 12.87 -0.47
CA ARG A 57 -2.49 14.21 -0.32
C ARG A 57 -1.01 14.15 -0.68
N PRO A 58 -0.42 15.26 -1.15
CA PRO A 58 1.03 15.32 -1.28
C PRO A 58 1.72 14.93 0.03
N GLY A 59 2.70 14.04 -0.06
CA GLY A 59 3.39 13.46 1.10
C GLY A 59 2.82 12.13 1.59
N ASP A 60 1.68 11.68 1.08
CA ASP A 60 1.15 10.35 1.39
C ASP A 60 2.02 9.27 0.75
N ARG A 61 2.19 8.18 1.49
CA ARG A 61 2.82 6.95 1.00
C ARG A 61 1.78 5.85 0.93
N LEU A 62 1.75 5.17 -0.20
CA LEU A 62 0.92 3.99 -0.41
C LEU A 62 1.79 2.75 -0.40
N LEU A 63 1.36 1.72 0.29
CA LEU A 63 1.95 0.40 0.23
C LEU A 63 0.92 -0.59 -0.26
N ILE A 64 1.30 -1.37 -1.26
CA ILE A 64 0.48 -2.46 -1.79
C ILE A 64 1.20 -3.76 -1.48
N GLY A 65 0.52 -4.68 -0.80
CA GLY A 65 1.06 -5.99 -0.45
C GLY A 65 0.15 -7.12 -0.92
N SER A 66 0.77 -8.19 -1.42
CA SER A 66 0.05 -9.43 -1.74
C SER A 66 -0.28 -10.23 -0.49
N ASP A 67 -1.15 -11.24 -0.62
CA ASP A 67 -1.50 -12.15 0.48
C ASP A 67 -0.29 -12.88 1.05
N GLY A 68 0.73 -13.17 0.23
CA GLY A 68 1.97 -13.78 0.69
C GLY A 68 2.73 -12.96 1.74
N VAL A 69 2.59 -11.64 1.73
CA VAL A 69 3.13 -10.75 2.78
C VAL A 69 2.26 -10.82 4.02
N TYR A 70 0.97 -10.67 3.82
CA TYR A 70 -0.01 -10.52 4.89
C TYR A 70 -0.20 -11.81 5.71
N ASP A 71 -0.28 -12.93 5.01
CA ASP A 71 -0.57 -14.25 5.61
C ASP A 71 0.69 -15.02 6.02
N ALA A 72 1.89 -14.47 5.82
CA ALA A 72 3.11 -15.15 6.22
C ALA A 72 3.11 -15.52 7.71
N ALA A 73 3.34 -16.80 7.99
CA ALA A 73 3.34 -17.31 9.34
C ALA A 73 4.76 -17.48 9.89
N SER A 74 4.93 -17.25 11.19
CA SER A 74 6.14 -17.63 11.91
C SER A 74 6.23 -19.15 12.10
N PRO A 75 7.38 -19.70 12.51
CA PRO A 75 7.51 -21.12 12.85
C PRO A 75 6.50 -21.60 13.90
N SER A 76 6.01 -20.69 14.77
CA SER A 76 4.96 -20.98 15.75
C SER A 76 3.52 -20.82 15.19
N GLY A 77 3.37 -20.49 13.91
CA GLY A 77 2.09 -20.36 13.24
C GLY A 77 1.41 -18.98 13.41
N VAL A 78 2.09 -17.98 13.96
CA VAL A 78 1.56 -16.63 14.10
C VAL A 78 1.71 -15.89 12.78
N ARG A 79 0.61 -15.37 12.23
CA ARG A 79 0.62 -14.59 10.99
C ARG A 79 1.23 -13.22 11.20
N TYR A 80 1.93 -12.72 10.18
CA TYR A 80 2.52 -11.38 10.16
C TYR A 80 1.44 -10.32 10.37
N GLY A 81 0.42 -10.30 9.53
CA GLY A 81 -0.81 -9.55 9.72
C GLY A 81 -0.68 -8.03 9.67
N GLU A 82 -1.81 -7.37 9.92
CA GLU A 82 -1.94 -5.90 9.77
C GLU A 82 -1.07 -5.11 10.74
N ARG A 83 -0.98 -5.54 11.99
CA ARG A 83 -0.23 -4.79 13.02
C ARG A 83 1.27 -4.76 12.75
N ALA A 84 1.81 -5.90 12.33
CA ALA A 84 3.23 -6.00 12.00
C ALA A 84 3.55 -5.17 10.76
N LEU A 85 2.70 -5.23 9.74
CA LEU A 85 2.86 -4.45 8.53
C LEU A 85 2.72 -2.94 8.79
N ALA A 86 1.76 -2.52 9.60
CA ALA A 86 1.62 -1.12 10.01
C ALA A 86 2.84 -0.62 10.78
N ARG A 87 3.43 -1.43 11.64
CA ARG A 87 4.69 -1.11 12.32
C ARG A 87 5.85 -0.99 11.36
N SER A 88 5.96 -1.90 10.41
CA SER A 88 6.95 -1.85 9.34
C SER A 88 6.85 -0.57 8.53
N LEU A 89 5.65 -0.21 8.12
CA LEU A 89 5.38 1.03 7.39
C LEU A 89 5.79 2.27 8.18
N THR A 90 5.42 2.33 9.45
CA THR A 90 5.79 3.44 10.32
C THR A 90 7.30 3.49 10.55
N GLY A 91 7.94 2.34 10.74
CA GLY A 91 9.39 2.22 10.94
C GLY A 91 10.21 2.59 9.69
N THR A 92 9.67 2.40 8.52
CA THR A 92 10.33 2.72 7.23
C THR A 92 9.94 4.08 6.66
N ARG A 93 9.16 4.89 7.40
CA ARG A 93 8.60 6.15 6.88
C ARG A 93 9.62 7.17 6.39
N LEU A 94 10.85 7.14 6.93
CA LEU A 94 11.93 8.05 6.55
C LEU A 94 12.82 7.50 5.43
N LEU A 95 12.61 6.25 5.03
CA LEU A 95 13.34 5.67 3.91
C LEU A 95 12.79 6.16 2.57
N PRO A 96 13.66 6.30 1.55
CA PRO A 96 13.19 6.50 0.18
C PRO A 96 12.26 5.36 -0.25
N PRO A 97 11.28 5.61 -1.13
CA PRO A 97 10.31 4.58 -1.54
C PRO A 97 10.99 3.35 -2.17
N THR A 98 12.13 3.53 -2.82
CA THR A 98 12.91 2.45 -3.43
C THR A 98 13.49 1.46 -2.42
N GLN A 99 13.66 1.88 -1.16
CA GLN A 99 14.22 1.01 -0.10
C GLN A 99 13.13 0.36 0.77
N VAL A 100 11.90 0.84 0.71
CA VAL A 100 10.82 0.35 1.57
C VAL A 100 10.46 -1.11 1.28
N PRO A 101 10.26 -1.54 0.03
CA PRO A 101 9.93 -2.94 -0.24
C PRO A 101 10.96 -3.92 0.31
N GLY A 102 12.24 -3.63 0.10
CA GLY A 102 13.33 -4.47 0.62
C GLY A 102 13.34 -4.55 2.15
N ALA A 103 13.10 -3.43 2.84
CA ALA A 103 13.05 -3.40 4.29
C ALA A 103 11.86 -4.19 4.84
N VAL A 104 10.68 -4.07 4.23
CA VAL A 104 9.49 -4.86 4.61
C VAL A 104 9.72 -6.34 4.39
N LEU A 105 10.27 -6.72 3.24
CA LEU A 105 10.54 -8.13 2.94
C LEU A 105 11.62 -8.70 3.86
N HIS A 106 12.59 -7.90 4.28
CA HIS A 106 13.60 -8.31 5.26
C HIS A 106 12.97 -8.61 6.63
N GLU A 107 12.08 -7.76 7.10
CA GLU A 107 11.34 -8.02 8.35
C GLU A 107 10.44 -9.26 8.23
N LEU A 108 9.80 -9.43 7.08
CA LEU A 108 8.98 -10.60 6.79
C LEU A 108 9.81 -11.88 6.84
N ALA A 109 11.00 -11.86 6.24
CA ALA A 109 11.94 -12.99 6.28
C ALA A 109 12.34 -13.34 7.73
N GLY A 110 12.56 -12.34 8.57
CA GLY A 110 12.80 -12.54 9.99
C GLY A 110 11.60 -13.15 10.73
N HIS A 111 10.39 -12.82 10.33
CA HIS A 111 9.16 -13.33 10.93
C HIS A 111 8.91 -14.80 10.59
N HIS A 112 8.95 -15.18 9.32
CA HIS A 112 8.68 -16.56 8.91
C HIS A 112 9.86 -17.51 9.16
N GLY A 113 11.07 -16.98 9.31
CA GLY A 113 12.28 -17.77 9.58
C GLY A 113 12.58 -18.77 8.46
N GLU A 114 12.81 -20.02 8.81
CA GLU A 114 13.09 -21.11 7.86
C GLU A 114 11.82 -21.75 7.28
N VAL A 115 10.64 -21.36 7.73
CA VAL A 115 9.36 -21.85 7.19
C VAL A 115 9.16 -21.25 5.81
N PRO A 116 8.93 -22.05 4.76
CA PRO A 116 8.64 -21.53 3.43
C PRO A 116 7.36 -20.68 3.44
N LEU A 117 7.33 -19.61 2.64
CA LEU A 117 6.08 -18.88 2.38
C LEU A 117 5.11 -19.80 1.64
N GLU A 118 3.84 -19.75 2.04
CA GLU A 118 2.78 -20.50 1.36
C GLU A 118 2.47 -19.91 -0.02
N ASP A 119 2.77 -18.63 -0.21
CA ASP A 119 2.49 -17.86 -1.42
C ASP A 119 3.58 -16.85 -1.70
N ASP A 120 3.67 -16.37 -2.94
CA ASP A 120 4.62 -15.35 -3.33
C ASP A 120 4.34 -14.02 -2.61
N ALA A 121 5.39 -13.39 -2.12
CA ALA A 121 5.31 -12.11 -1.42
C ALA A 121 5.70 -10.97 -2.36
N LEU A 122 4.77 -10.08 -2.63
CA LEU A 122 4.96 -8.87 -3.44
C LEU A 122 4.66 -7.63 -2.62
N VAL A 123 5.56 -6.65 -2.69
CA VAL A 123 5.39 -5.34 -2.05
C VAL A 123 5.69 -4.23 -3.05
N VAL A 124 4.78 -3.27 -3.15
CA VAL A 124 4.96 -2.06 -3.93
C VAL A 124 4.83 -0.84 -3.02
N CYS A 125 5.76 0.09 -3.11
CA CYS A 125 5.71 1.36 -2.40
C CYS A 125 5.62 2.51 -3.40
N LEU A 126 4.70 3.43 -3.15
CA LEU A 126 4.46 4.59 -3.98
C LEU A 126 4.33 5.83 -3.10
N ASP A 127 5.17 6.84 -3.36
CA ASP A 127 5.05 8.15 -2.74
C ASP A 127 4.34 9.11 -3.68
N TRP A 128 3.31 9.79 -3.16
CA TRP A 128 2.62 10.83 -3.91
C TRP A 128 3.16 12.20 -3.52
N HIS A 129 3.77 12.89 -4.48
CA HIS A 129 4.34 14.23 -4.27
C HIS A 129 3.41 15.37 -4.70
N GLY A 130 2.25 15.04 -5.22
CA GLY A 130 1.34 16.01 -5.81
C GLY A 130 1.62 16.21 -7.30
N ARG A 131 0.79 17.03 -7.92
CA ARG A 131 1.01 17.45 -9.31
C ARG A 131 2.12 18.52 -9.33
N PRO A 132 3.02 18.51 -10.32
CA PRO A 132 3.92 19.61 -10.50
C PRO A 132 3.11 20.89 -10.72
N ASP A 133 3.55 22.00 -10.10
CA ASP A 133 2.97 23.31 -10.38
C ASP A 133 3.08 23.58 -11.88
N VAL A 134 1.94 23.75 -12.52
CA VAL A 134 1.93 24.24 -13.89
C VAL A 134 2.29 25.71 -13.78
N GLU A 135 3.56 26.05 -14.00
CA GLU A 135 3.94 27.44 -14.21
C GLU A 135 3.11 27.94 -15.40
N HIS A 136 2.14 28.79 -15.11
CA HIS A 136 1.52 29.60 -16.15
C HIS A 136 2.61 30.52 -16.70
N ARG A 137 3.24 30.10 -17.79
CA ARG A 137 4.01 31.00 -18.61
C ARG A 137 3.01 31.86 -19.36
N ASP A 138 2.87 33.08 -18.88
CA ASP A 138 2.22 34.13 -19.65
C ASP A 138 3.01 34.40 -20.95
#